data_ecabcdadae9097c64f0fa0a5a939a1b1
#
_entry.id   ecabcdadae9097c64f0fa0a5a939a1b1
#
_cell.length_a   1.000
_cell.length_b   1.000
_cell.length_c   1.000
_cell.angle_alpha   90.00
_cell.angle_beta   90.00
_cell.angle_gamma   90.00
#
_symmetry.space_group_name_H-M   'P 1'
#
loop_
_entity.id
_entity.type
_entity.pdbx_description
1 polymer ?
#
loop_
_entity_poly.entity_id
_entity_poly.type
_entity_poly.pdbx_seq_one_letter_code
_entity_poly.pdbx_strand_id
1 'polypeptide(L)'
;MIYLDYVATTPLDEEIRSTYTKLLTTYFANSDSAYAPGYEVSRLIEQSRAHIAKLLHVSPDELIFTSCASESNNTAIKGTAFQYMNRGKHIITTAFEHSSVANTFKQLEEVFGFDVDYVSIDSNGHLDLKELESLIREDTILVSTMYVNNEVGTINPIHKIASIVHKKNPKTKYHVDMVQALGKLPITLDDIDLATFSAHKVFGLKGSGLLYKKRTASIIPLINGGQQENGLRGGTSNACVDIVLAKTMRKAIESQKNHYDYVKSLNDYLRVQLSAMDNVVINSPEDASPFILNISCPHYKPEVIVHDLETKGIYISTKSACSSKKVEISHTLAAMHLDPLVGTSALRLSFSHLTTKEELDTFLDALKDMVYFM
;
A
#
# COMPACT_ATOMS: atom_id res chain seq x y z
N MET A 1 19.93 -8.25 14.90
CA MET A 1 18.55 -7.74 14.77
C MET A 1 17.95 -8.40 13.55
N ILE A 2 16.92 -9.19 13.73
CA ILE A 2 16.18 -9.85 12.64
C ILE A 2 14.88 -9.07 12.45
N TYR A 3 14.74 -8.41 11.29
CA TYR A 3 13.59 -7.55 11.01
C TYR A 3 12.68 -8.20 9.97
N LEU A 4 11.51 -8.66 10.39
CA LEU A 4 10.50 -9.33 9.57
C LEU A 4 9.17 -8.54 9.53
N ASP A 5 9.25 -7.19 9.53
CA ASP A 5 8.10 -6.28 9.45
C ASP A 5 8.25 -5.21 8.35
N TYR A 6 8.77 -5.60 7.19
CA TYR A 6 9.01 -4.71 6.04
C TYR A 6 7.72 -4.10 5.43
N VAL A 7 6.56 -4.69 5.70
CA VAL A 7 5.26 -4.12 5.32
C VAL A 7 4.93 -2.86 6.14
N ALA A 8 5.36 -2.79 7.40
CA ALA A 8 5.14 -1.60 8.23
C ALA A 8 5.98 -0.42 7.73
N THR A 9 7.25 -0.64 7.49
CA THR A 9 8.19 0.34 6.88
C THR A 9 9.48 -0.38 6.51
N THR A 10 10.27 0.20 5.62
CA THR A 10 11.60 -0.29 5.27
C THR A 10 12.69 0.63 5.81
N PRO A 11 13.93 0.15 6.06
CA PRO A 11 15.07 1.03 6.28
C PRO A 11 15.30 1.91 5.04
N LEU A 12 15.90 3.07 5.25
CA LEU A 12 16.25 3.97 4.15
C LEU A 12 17.48 3.42 3.41
N ASP A 13 17.38 3.30 2.09
CA ASP A 13 18.51 2.93 1.23
C ASP A 13 19.64 3.96 1.34
N GLU A 14 20.89 3.49 1.43
CA GLU A 14 22.07 4.33 1.68
C GLU A 14 22.32 5.34 0.53
N GLU A 15 22.08 4.92 -0.71
CA GLU A 15 22.24 5.79 -1.87
C GLU A 15 21.14 6.86 -1.92
N ILE A 16 19.93 6.52 -1.50
CA ILE A 16 18.82 7.47 -1.32
C ILE A 16 19.16 8.47 -0.23
N ARG A 17 19.66 8.00 0.92
CA ARG A 17 20.10 8.83 2.04
C ARG A 17 21.16 9.84 1.61
N SER A 18 22.21 9.35 0.95
CA SER A 18 23.32 10.18 0.47
C SER A 18 22.86 11.24 -0.53
N THR A 19 21.96 10.85 -1.46
CA THR A 19 21.39 11.78 -2.45
C THR A 19 20.56 12.85 -1.75
N TYR A 20 19.68 12.47 -0.83
CA TYR A 20 18.82 13.39 -0.08
C TYR A 20 19.66 14.41 0.71
N THR A 21 20.71 13.97 1.43
CA THR A 21 21.59 14.85 2.18
C THR A 21 22.28 15.89 1.30
N LYS A 22 22.74 15.49 0.10
CA LYS A 22 23.34 16.46 -0.87
C LYS A 22 22.32 17.49 -1.36
N LEU A 23 21.09 17.05 -1.66
CA LEU A 23 20.04 17.95 -2.13
C LEU A 23 19.69 19.01 -1.09
N LEU A 24 19.60 18.64 0.20
CA LEU A 24 19.28 19.56 1.30
C LEU A 24 20.24 20.75 1.40
N THR A 25 21.53 20.52 1.11
CA THR A 25 22.55 21.58 1.19
C THR A 25 22.65 22.42 -0.07
N THR A 26 22.27 21.86 -1.22
CA THR A 26 22.47 22.49 -2.53
C THR A 26 21.22 23.19 -3.05
N TYR A 27 20.05 22.59 -2.86
CA TYR A 27 18.79 23.02 -3.51
C TYR A 27 17.73 23.43 -2.47
N PHE A 28 18.05 24.44 -1.67
CA PHE A 28 17.17 24.93 -0.58
C PHE A 28 16.16 25.98 -1.04
N ALA A 29 16.29 26.51 -2.27
CA ALA A 29 15.43 27.57 -2.75
C ALA A 29 13.99 27.10 -2.97
N ASN A 30 13.03 28.01 -2.76
CA ASN A 30 11.63 27.75 -3.10
C ASN A 30 11.47 27.66 -4.62
N SER A 31 10.89 26.57 -5.12
CA SER A 31 10.64 26.30 -6.54
C SER A 31 9.73 27.34 -7.22
N ASP A 32 8.89 28.05 -6.45
CA ASP A 32 7.97 29.07 -6.97
C ASP A 32 8.61 30.46 -7.10
N SER A 33 9.85 30.62 -6.65
CA SER A 33 10.52 31.92 -6.68
C SER A 33 11.06 32.26 -8.07
N ALA A 34 10.80 33.50 -8.49
CA ALA A 34 11.19 34.01 -9.81
C ALA A 34 12.68 34.49 -9.89
N TYR A 35 13.59 33.63 -9.38
CA TYR A 35 15.03 33.86 -9.48
C TYR A 35 15.78 32.56 -9.80
N ALA A 36 17.01 32.64 -10.29
CA ALA A 36 17.72 31.46 -10.84
C ALA A 36 17.77 30.22 -9.95
N PRO A 37 18.10 30.27 -8.63
CA PRO A 37 18.01 29.07 -7.76
C PRO A 37 16.61 28.47 -7.67
N GLY A 38 15.54 29.28 -7.67
CA GLY A 38 14.16 28.77 -7.67
C GLY A 38 13.83 28.02 -8.96
N TYR A 39 14.17 28.61 -10.12
CA TYR A 39 14.01 27.95 -11.42
C TYR A 39 14.78 26.63 -11.53
N GLU A 40 15.98 26.56 -10.97
CA GLU A 40 16.75 25.32 -10.96
C GLU A 40 16.06 24.22 -10.15
N VAL A 41 15.56 24.54 -8.97
CA VAL A 41 14.80 23.60 -8.13
C VAL A 41 13.52 23.13 -8.83
N SER A 42 12.75 24.07 -9.41
CA SER A 42 11.55 23.76 -10.19
C SER A 42 11.87 22.80 -11.34
N ARG A 43 12.93 23.08 -12.11
CA ARG A 43 13.37 22.22 -13.21
C ARG A 43 13.72 20.79 -12.73
N LEU A 44 14.37 20.66 -11.58
CA LEU A 44 14.70 19.34 -11.02
C LEU A 44 13.47 18.56 -10.57
N ILE A 45 12.46 19.22 -9.98
CA ILE A 45 11.18 18.59 -9.64
C ILE A 45 10.52 18.07 -10.93
N GLU A 46 10.41 18.88 -11.98
CA GLU A 46 9.77 18.47 -13.23
C GLU A 46 10.55 17.37 -13.97
N GLN A 47 11.87 17.39 -13.94
CA GLN A 47 12.68 16.28 -14.47
C GLN A 47 12.44 14.99 -13.69
N SER A 48 12.29 15.08 -12.38
CA SER A 48 11.99 13.91 -11.52
C SER A 48 10.60 13.37 -11.81
N ARG A 49 9.61 14.23 -11.98
CA ARG A 49 8.24 13.89 -12.41
C ARG A 49 8.25 13.19 -13.77
N ALA A 50 8.98 13.73 -14.74
CA ALA A 50 9.10 13.14 -16.07
C ALA A 50 9.81 11.76 -16.03
N HIS A 51 10.79 11.59 -15.16
CA HIS A 51 11.44 10.29 -14.93
C HIS A 51 10.45 9.24 -14.37
N ILE A 52 9.67 9.61 -13.36
CA ILE A 52 8.64 8.71 -12.79
C ILE A 52 7.58 8.38 -13.85
N ALA A 53 7.14 9.38 -14.61
CA ALA A 53 6.16 9.19 -15.67
C ALA A 53 6.65 8.18 -16.73
N LYS A 54 7.91 8.27 -17.11
CA LYS A 54 8.54 7.30 -18.02
C LYS A 54 8.57 5.89 -17.45
N LEU A 55 8.90 5.74 -16.16
CA LEU A 55 8.94 4.44 -15.48
C LEU A 55 7.55 3.77 -15.38
N LEU A 56 6.51 4.58 -15.22
CA LEU A 56 5.11 4.13 -15.11
C LEU A 56 4.37 4.13 -16.45
N HIS A 57 5.03 4.53 -17.56
CA HIS A 57 4.43 4.65 -18.89
C HIS A 57 3.21 5.59 -18.95
N VAL A 58 3.27 6.71 -18.23
CA VAL A 58 2.21 7.73 -18.16
C VAL A 58 2.74 9.12 -18.52
N SER A 59 1.87 10.12 -18.58
CA SER A 59 2.28 11.53 -18.80
C SER A 59 2.66 12.21 -17.48
N PRO A 60 3.63 13.14 -17.48
CA PRO A 60 4.04 13.84 -16.26
C PRO A 60 2.89 14.60 -15.56
N ASP A 61 1.96 15.17 -16.30
CA ASP A 61 0.78 15.90 -15.79
C ASP A 61 -0.28 14.98 -15.12
N GLU A 62 -0.08 13.67 -15.18
CA GLU A 62 -0.90 12.67 -14.48
C GLU A 62 -0.35 12.31 -13.09
N LEU A 63 0.79 12.88 -12.70
CA LEU A 63 1.45 12.58 -11.42
C LEU A 63 1.37 13.78 -10.47
N ILE A 64 1.00 13.53 -9.22
CA ILE A 64 0.88 14.52 -8.15
C ILE A 64 1.74 14.06 -6.98
N PHE A 65 2.73 14.84 -6.57
CA PHE A 65 3.51 14.58 -5.37
C PHE A 65 2.68 14.84 -4.11
N THR A 66 2.78 13.95 -3.16
CA THR A 66 2.06 13.99 -1.89
C THR A 66 2.99 13.67 -0.72
N SER A 67 2.56 13.92 0.51
CA SER A 67 3.38 13.62 1.69
C SER A 67 3.37 12.14 2.07
N CYS A 68 2.39 11.37 1.65
CA CYS A 68 2.26 9.93 1.96
C CYS A 68 1.08 9.31 1.21
N ALA A 69 1.00 7.98 1.24
CA ALA A 69 -0.14 7.25 0.67
C ALA A 69 -1.48 7.63 1.29
N SER A 70 -1.53 7.97 2.59
CA SER A 70 -2.78 8.40 3.22
C SER A 70 -3.30 9.71 2.63
N GLU A 71 -2.42 10.66 2.31
CA GLU A 71 -2.80 11.87 1.58
C GLU A 71 -3.27 11.51 0.16
N SER A 72 -2.53 10.66 -0.56
CA SER A 72 -2.91 10.22 -1.91
C SER A 72 -4.27 9.54 -1.94
N ASN A 73 -4.53 8.58 -1.04
CA ASN A 73 -5.80 7.87 -0.92
C ASN A 73 -6.96 8.85 -0.63
N ASN A 74 -6.78 9.74 0.35
CA ASN A 74 -7.81 10.74 0.68
C ASN A 74 -8.06 11.69 -0.49
N THR A 75 -7.00 12.14 -1.18
CA THR A 75 -7.11 13.03 -2.35
C THR A 75 -7.82 12.32 -3.50
N ALA A 76 -7.47 11.08 -3.80
CA ALA A 76 -8.11 10.28 -4.84
C ALA A 76 -9.60 10.06 -4.52
N ILE A 77 -9.91 9.56 -3.34
CA ILE A 77 -11.26 9.12 -2.95
C ILE A 77 -12.17 10.33 -2.74
N LYS A 78 -11.82 11.25 -1.83
CA LYS A 78 -12.63 12.45 -1.56
C LYS A 78 -12.68 13.40 -2.74
N GLY A 79 -11.55 13.59 -3.41
CA GLY A 79 -11.48 14.45 -4.59
C GLY A 79 -12.41 13.96 -5.69
N THR A 80 -12.47 12.65 -5.93
CA THR A 80 -13.39 12.02 -6.89
C THR A 80 -14.84 12.10 -6.40
N ALA A 81 -15.09 11.74 -5.14
CA ALA A 81 -16.43 11.76 -4.57
C ALA A 81 -17.07 13.16 -4.69
N PHE A 82 -16.36 14.20 -4.27
CA PHE A 82 -16.87 15.58 -4.34
C PHE A 82 -16.95 16.11 -5.78
N GLN A 83 -16.02 15.71 -6.67
CA GLN A 83 -16.06 16.13 -8.08
C GLN A 83 -17.29 15.61 -8.80
N TYR A 84 -17.72 14.40 -8.47
CA TYR A 84 -18.79 13.72 -9.21
C TYR A 84 -20.10 13.56 -8.42
N MET A 85 -20.22 14.14 -7.20
CA MET A 85 -21.41 14.00 -6.34
C MET A 85 -22.72 14.44 -6.97
N ASN A 86 -22.68 15.32 -7.98
CA ASN A 86 -23.87 15.73 -8.75
C ASN A 86 -24.35 14.68 -9.76
N ARG A 87 -23.51 13.67 -10.08
CA ARG A 87 -23.87 12.55 -10.95
C ARG A 87 -24.39 11.35 -10.18
N GLY A 88 -23.99 11.22 -8.94
CA GLY A 88 -24.35 10.13 -8.05
C GLY A 88 -23.59 10.20 -6.75
N LYS A 89 -24.06 9.48 -5.76
CA LYS A 89 -23.43 9.38 -4.44
C LYS A 89 -23.08 7.94 -4.06
N HIS A 90 -23.16 7.02 -5.00
CA HIS A 90 -22.79 5.64 -4.77
C HIS A 90 -21.31 5.38 -5.04
N ILE A 91 -20.64 4.77 -4.06
CA ILE A 91 -19.22 4.41 -4.10
C ILE A 91 -19.01 2.99 -3.56
N ILE A 92 -18.07 2.25 -4.14
CA ILE A 92 -17.82 0.86 -3.78
C ILE A 92 -16.38 0.68 -3.31
N THR A 93 -16.20 -0.10 -2.25
CA THR A 93 -14.87 -0.51 -1.76
C THR A 93 -14.92 -1.96 -1.24
N THR A 94 -13.89 -2.38 -0.51
CA THR A 94 -13.81 -3.72 0.06
C THR A 94 -13.69 -3.68 1.58
N ALA A 95 -14.04 -4.79 2.23
CA ALA A 95 -13.97 -4.88 3.70
C ALA A 95 -12.53 -4.99 4.24
N PHE A 96 -11.50 -5.14 3.39
CA PHE A 96 -10.13 -5.40 3.81
C PHE A 96 -9.11 -4.34 3.35
N GLU A 97 -9.58 -3.12 3.11
CA GLU A 97 -8.76 -1.99 2.72
C GLU A 97 -7.88 -1.47 3.87
N HIS A 98 -6.79 -0.79 3.51
CA HIS A 98 -6.00 -0.05 4.49
C HIS A 98 -6.84 1.05 5.17
N SER A 99 -6.55 1.35 6.44
CA SER A 99 -7.30 2.33 7.23
C SER A 99 -7.45 3.72 6.59
N SER A 100 -6.48 4.15 5.76
CA SER A 100 -6.58 5.41 5.01
C SER A 100 -7.63 5.39 3.89
N VAL A 101 -8.02 4.21 3.41
CA VAL A 101 -9.13 4.01 2.48
C VAL A 101 -10.42 3.76 3.28
N ALA A 102 -10.45 2.73 4.14
CA ALA A 102 -11.63 2.33 4.90
C ALA A 102 -12.24 3.49 5.70
N ASN A 103 -11.43 4.23 6.48
CA ASN A 103 -11.92 5.38 7.26
C ASN A 103 -12.35 6.56 6.37
N THR A 104 -11.78 6.68 5.16
CA THR A 104 -12.20 7.71 4.21
C THR A 104 -13.59 7.39 3.65
N PHE A 105 -13.87 6.13 3.29
CA PHE A 105 -15.19 5.69 2.86
C PHE A 105 -16.23 5.85 3.99
N LYS A 106 -15.88 5.40 5.20
CA LYS A 106 -16.73 5.59 6.38
C LYS A 106 -17.07 7.07 6.63
N GLN A 107 -16.10 7.97 6.48
CA GLN A 107 -16.36 9.41 6.62
C GLN A 107 -17.30 9.94 5.53
N LEU A 108 -17.13 9.48 4.27
CA LEU A 108 -18.02 9.86 3.17
C LEU A 108 -19.45 9.39 3.42
N GLU A 109 -19.63 8.20 3.97
CA GLU A 109 -20.92 7.63 4.34
C GLU A 109 -21.57 8.40 5.51
N GLU A 110 -20.90 8.45 6.66
CA GLU A 110 -21.47 8.97 7.91
C GLU A 110 -21.65 10.51 7.92
N VAL A 111 -20.75 11.25 7.26
CA VAL A 111 -20.73 12.72 7.34
C VAL A 111 -21.27 13.38 6.08
N PHE A 112 -21.00 12.80 4.90
CA PHE A 112 -21.34 13.42 3.62
C PHE A 112 -22.53 12.74 2.91
N GLY A 113 -23.07 11.67 3.49
CA GLY A 113 -24.27 10.99 2.99
C GLY A 113 -24.06 10.32 1.65
N PHE A 114 -22.88 9.71 1.44
CA PHE A 114 -22.64 8.80 0.34
C PHE A 114 -23.20 7.41 0.67
N ASP A 115 -23.63 6.70 -0.34
CA ASP A 115 -24.06 5.30 -0.28
C ASP A 115 -22.84 4.42 -0.56
N VAL A 116 -22.45 3.58 0.39
CA VAL A 116 -21.21 2.78 0.33
C VAL A 116 -21.52 1.30 0.32
N ASP A 117 -21.17 0.63 -0.76
CA ASP A 117 -21.18 -0.82 -0.81
C ASP A 117 -19.77 -1.41 -0.58
N TYR A 118 -19.73 -2.53 0.15
CA TYR A 118 -18.52 -3.26 0.48
C TYR A 118 -18.55 -4.63 -0.19
N VAL A 119 -17.69 -4.84 -1.18
CA VAL A 119 -17.56 -6.13 -1.87
C VAL A 119 -17.02 -7.18 -0.91
N SER A 120 -17.67 -8.34 -0.89
CA SER A 120 -17.26 -9.50 -0.08
C SER A 120 -15.95 -10.10 -0.57
N ILE A 121 -15.26 -10.79 0.33
CA ILE A 121 -14.07 -11.59 0.04
C ILE A 121 -14.31 -13.03 0.54
N ASP A 122 -13.64 -13.99 -0.10
CA ASP A 122 -13.63 -15.38 0.36
C ASP A 122 -12.62 -15.63 1.49
N SER A 123 -12.52 -16.86 1.97
CA SER A 123 -11.58 -17.25 3.03
C SER A 123 -10.11 -17.12 2.66
N ASN A 124 -9.78 -16.93 1.38
CA ASN A 124 -8.44 -16.64 0.87
C ASN A 124 -8.21 -15.12 0.66
N GLY A 125 -9.23 -14.30 0.95
CA GLY A 125 -9.18 -12.87 0.76
C GLY A 125 -9.38 -12.42 -0.69
N HIS A 126 -9.86 -13.29 -1.60
CA HIS A 126 -10.16 -12.92 -2.98
C HIS A 126 -11.52 -12.24 -3.08
N LEU A 127 -11.60 -11.14 -3.87
CA LEU A 127 -12.86 -10.43 -4.10
C LEU A 127 -13.87 -11.26 -4.88
N ASP A 128 -15.16 -11.20 -4.48
CA ASP A 128 -16.26 -11.68 -5.30
C ASP A 128 -16.51 -10.69 -6.47
N LEU A 129 -15.94 -11.05 -7.62
CA LEU A 129 -16.07 -10.23 -8.84
C LEU A 129 -17.48 -10.23 -9.42
N LYS A 130 -18.31 -11.23 -9.11
CA LYS A 130 -19.72 -11.27 -9.54
C LYS A 130 -20.55 -10.31 -8.70
N GLU A 131 -20.30 -10.29 -7.39
CA GLU A 131 -20.92 -9.32 -6.49
C GLU A 131 -20.51 -7.91 -6.90
N LEU A 132 -19.21 -7.63 -7.12
CA LEU A 132 -18.76 -6.33 -7.62
C LEU A 132 -19.53 -5.89 -8.88
N GLU A 133 -19.65 -6.78 -9.87
CA GLU A 133 -20.37 -6.47 -11.11
C GLU A 133 -21.85 -6.14 -10.85
N SER A 134 -22.49 -6.81 -9.89
CA SER A 134 -23.90 -6.60 -9.52
C SER A 134 -24.14 -5.29 -8.76
N LEU A 135 -23.16 -4.85 -7.94
CA LEU A 135 -23.24 -3.63 -7.15
C LEU A 135 -23.05 -2.35 -7.99
N ILE A 136 -22.40 -2.44 -9.17
CA ILE A 136 -22.17 -1.26 -10.01
C ILE A 136 -23.48 -0.80 -10.65
N ARG A 137 -23.91 0.43 -10.32
CA ARG A 137 -25.15 1.10 -10.74
C ARG A 137 -24.84 2.30 -11.68
N GLU A 138 -25.87 2.91 -12.24
CA GLU A 138 -25.72 4.11 -13.08
C GLU A 138 -25.17 5.30 -12.28
N ASP A 139 -25.51 5.41 -10.98
CA ASP A 139 -25.06 6.45 -10.07
C ASP A 139 -23.77 6.10 -9.31
N THR A 140 -23.14 4.96 -9.62
CA THR A 140 -21.80 4.62 -9.07
C THR A 140 -20.75 5.54 -9.70
N ILE A 141 -20.04 6.28 -8.85
CA ILE A 141 -19.02 7.26 -9.29
C ILE A 141 -17.59 6.81 -9.02
N LEU A 142 -17.38 5.91 -8.07
CA LEU A 142 -16.06 5.44 -7.66
C LEU A 142 -16.11 3.97 -7.23
N VAL A 143 -15.12 3.19 -7.68
CA VAL A 143 -14.72 1.92 -7.08
C VAL A 143 -13.29 2.06 -6.59
N SER A 144 -12.99 1.58 -5.38
CA SER A 144 -11.64 1.62 -4.82
C SER A 144 -11.25 0.28 -4.22
N THR A 145 -10.11 -0.28 -4.66
CA THR A 145 -9.57 -1.53 -4.13
C THR A 145 -8.07 -1.43 -3.96
N MET A 146 -7.50 -2.16 -3.00
CA MET A 146 -6.05 -2.32 -2.95
C MET A 146 -5.58 -3.39 -3.94
N TYR A 147 -4.35 -3.24 -4.44
CA TYR A 147 -3.73 -4.26 -5.31
C TYR A 147 -3.23 -5.45 -4.50
N VAL A 148 -2.54 -5.21 -3.39
CA VAL A 148 -2.01 -6.26 -2.50
C VAL A 148 -2.44 -5.96 -1.07
N ASN A 149 -3.09 -6.92 -0.43
CA ASN A 149 -3.48 -6.77 0.97
C ASN A 149 -2.25 -6.76 1.88
N ASN A 150 -2.18 -5.79 2.77
CA ASN A 150 -1.02 -5.58 3.65
C ASN A 150 -0.99 -6.51 4.89
N GLU A 151 -2.00 -7.35 5.10
CA GLU A 151 -2.06 -8.27 6.24
C GLU A 151 -1.81 -9.72 5.82
N VAL A 152 -2.47 -10.18 4.76
CA VAL A 152 -2.40 -11.57 4.28
C VAL A 152 -1.70 -11.72 2.93
N GLY A 153 -1.43 -10.61 2.23
CA GLY A 153 -0.71 -10.63 0.96
C GLY A 153 -1.55 -10.99 -0.26
N THR A 154 -2.86 -11.20 -0.14
CA THR A 154 -3.72 -11.50 -1.29
C THR A 154 -3.55 -10.46 -2.39
N ILE A 155 -3.43 -10.93 -3.63
CA ILE A 155 -3.26 -10.10 -4.83
C ILE A 155 -4.60 -9.99 -5.55
N ASN A 156 -5.13 -8.78 -5.67
CA ASN A 156 -6.36 -8.55 -6.41
C ASN A 156 -6.12 -8.43 -7.92
N PRO A 157 -6.99 -8.98 -8.77
CA PRO A 157 -6.87 -8.92 -10.22
C PRO A 157 -7.33 -7.55 -10.74
N ILE A 158 -6.57 -6.48 -10.47
CA ILE A 158 -6.95 -5.07 -10.68
C ILE A 158 -7.38 -4.76 -12.12
N HIS A 159 -6.76 -5.35 -13.14
CA HIS A 159 -7.14 -5.15 -14.53
C HIS A 159 -8.47 -5.82 -14.90
N LYS A 160 -8.77 -6.97 -14.27
CA LYS A 160 -10.08 -7.60 -14.42
C LYS A 160 -11.17 -6.78 -13.73
N ILE A 161 -10.86 -6.22 -12.55
CA ILE A 161 -11.74 -5.29 -11.84
C ILE A 161 -11.98 -4.05 -12.69
N ALA A 162 -10.94 -3.40 -13.22
CA ALA A 162 -11.05 -2.26 -14.11
C ALA A 162 -11.95 -2.54 -15.31
N SER A 163 -11.75 -3.70 -15.96
CA SER A 163 -12.58 -4.14 -17.09
C SER A 163 -14.07 -4.28 -16.71
N ILE A 164 -14.37 -4.87 -15.56
CA ILE A 164 -15.74 -4.98 -15.03
C ILE A 164 -16.33 -3.59 -14.78
N VAL A 165 -15.59 -2.73 -14.07
CA VAL A 165 -16.04 -1.37 -13.72
C VAL A 165 -16.39 -0.57 -14.98
N HIS A 166 -15.46 -0.48 -15.92
CA HIS A 166 -15.63 0.37 -17.10
C HIS A 166 -16.63 -0.20 -18.11
N LYS A 167 -16.76 -1.54 -18.18
CA LYS A 167 -17.79 -2.18 -19.01
C LYS A 167 -19.19 -1.94 -18.46
N LYS A 168 -19.36 -2.01 -17.14
CA LYS A 168 -20.66 -1.86 -16.48
C LYS A 168 -21.10 -0.40 -16.43
N ASN A 169 -20.19 0.52 -16.08
CA ASN A 169 -20.43 1.96 -16.08
C ASN A 169 -19.14 2.73 -16.47
N PRO A 170 -18.98 3.13 -17.74
CA PRO A 170 -17.77 3.83 -18.23
C PRO A 170 -17.49 5.17 -17.54
N LYS A 171 -18.46 5.72 -16.80
CA LYS A 171 -18.32 7.00 -16.07
C LYS A 171 -17.76 6.80 -14.67
N THR A 172 -17.82 5.58 -14.12
CA THR A 172 -17.26 5.24 -12.81
C THR A 172 -15.74 5.34 -12.86
N LYS A 173 -15.14 5.93 -11.84
CA LYS A 173 -13.69 5.99 -11.68
C LYS A 173 -13.20 4.81 -10.88
N TYR A 174 -12.03 4.28 -11.24
CA TYR A 174 -11.40 3.19 -10.54
C TYR A 174 -10.08 3.64 -9.89
N HIS A 175 -10.03 3.58 -8.56
CA HIS A 175 -8.87 3.86 -7.73
C HIS A 175 -8.24 2.56 -7.22
N VAL A 176 -6.90 2.49 -7.26
CA VAL A 176 -6.14 1.36 -6.73
C VAL A 176 -5.09 1.83 -5.73
N ASP A 177 -5.13 1.32 -4.50
CA ASP A 177 -4.03 1.45 -3.56
C ASP A 177 -2.92 0.46 -3.96
N MET A 178 -1.81 0.97 -4.52
CA MET A 178 -0.66 0.19 -5.00
C MET A 178 0.53 0.22 -4.04
N VAL A 179 0.34 0.65 -2.80
CA VAL A 179 1.42 0.83 -1.81
C VAL A 179 2.20 -0.45 -1.57
N GLN A 180 1.54 -1.59 -1.50
CA GLN A 180 2.20 -2.88 -1.30
C GLN A 180 2.61 -3.58 -2.60
N ALA A 181 2.28 -3.01 -3.76
CA ALA A 181 2.64 -3.56 -5.07
C ALA A 181 3.91 -2.93 -5.67
N LEU A 182 4.16 -1.62 -5.42
CA LEU A 182 5.34 -0.93 -5.95
C LEU A 182 6.63 -1.66 -5.59
N GLY A 183 7.47 -1.94 -6.59
CA GLY A 183 8.74 -2.64 -6.43
C GLY A 183 8.65 -4.11 -6.02
N LYS A 184 7.42 -4.66 -5.94
CA LYS A 184 7.14 -6.06 -5.57
C LYS A 184 6.43 -6.82 -6.67
N LEU A 185 5.50 -6.18 -7.36
CA LEU A 185 4.76 -6.72 -8.50
C LEU A 185 4.93 -5.82 -9.73
N PRO A 186 4.74 -6.34 -10.94
CA PRO A 186 4.64 -5.50 -12.13
C PRO A 186 3.47 -4.51 -11.99
N ILE A 187 3.70 -3.28 -12.45
CA ILE A 187 2.68 -2.22 -12.43
C ILE A 187 2.40 -1.77 -13.85
N THR A 188 1.13 -1.77 -14.23
CA THR A 188 0.59 -1.11 -15.42
C THR A 188 -0.62 -0.27 -15.02
N LEU A 189 -0.82 0.87 -15.68
CA LEU A 189 -1.83 1.86 -15.30
C LEU A 189 -2.87 2.14 -16.41
N ASP A 190 -2.79 1.42 -17.52
CA ASP A 190 -3.55 1.70 -18.75
C ASP A 190 -5.06 1.86 -18.54
N ASP A 191 -5.65 1.01 -17.70
CA ASP A 191 -7.09 0.96 -17.41
C ASP A 191 -7.45 1.42 -15.99
N ILE A 192 -6.48 2.00 -15.27
CA ILE A 192 -6.65 2.57 -13.93
C ILE A 192 -6.87 4.08 -14.04
N ASP A 193 -7.83 4.63 -13.29
CA ASP A 193 -8.07 6.08 -13.28
C ASP A 193 -7.21 6.80 -12.23
N LEU A 194 -6.99 6.17 -11.07
CA LEU A 194 -6.23 6.73 -9.94
C LEU A 194 -5.41 5.62 -9.27
N ALA A 195 -4.17 5.92 -8.89
CA ALA A 195 -3.35 4.97 -8.16
C ALA A 195 -2.48 5.65 -7.10
N THR A 196 -2.33 5.01 -5.95
CA THR A 196 -1.60 5.53 -4.78
C THR A 196 -0.31 4.78 -4.55
N PHE A 197 0.79 5.52 -4.28
CA PHE A 197 2.11 4.97 -4.00
C PHE A 197 2.74 5.61 -2.76
N SER A 198 3.69 4.90 -2.12
CA SER A 198 4.44 5.40 -0.97
C SER A 198 5.90 4.95 -1.00
N ALA A 199 6.82 5.89 -0.79
CA ALA A 199 8.26 5.63 -0.89
C ALA A 199 8.80 4.75 0.26
N HIS A 200 8.31 4.93 1.49
CA HIS A 200 8.85 4.23 2.66
C HIS A 200 8.53 2.72 2.72
N LYS A 201 7.78 2.19 1.78
CA LYS A 201 7.52 0.76 1.61
C LYS A 201 8.51 0.09 0.63
N VAL A 202 9.38 0.92 0.01
CA VAL A 202 10.37 0.49 -1.00
C VAL A 202 11.72 1.19 -0.79
N PHE A 203 12.16 1.24 0.47
CA PHE A 203 13.45 1.78 0.89
C PHE A 203 13.67 3.28 0.61
N GLY A 204 12.57 4.02 0.44
CA GLY A 204 12.56 5.46 0.27
C GLY A 204 12.24 6.23 1.56
N LEU A 205 12.14 7.55 1.42
CA LEU A 205 11.86 8.45 2.55
C LEU A 205 10.43 8.28 3.08
N LYS A 206 10.26 8.40 4.40
CA LYS A 206 8.99 8.75 5.02
C LYS A 206 8.65 10.19 4.65
N GLY A 207 7.37 10.53 4.59
CA GLY A 207 6.96 11.87 4.14
C GLY A 207 6.99 12.03 2.61
N SER A 208 6.96 10.91 1.85
CA SER A 208 7.00 10.89 0.39
C SER A 208 5.97 9.92 -0.16
N GLY A 209 5.05 10.42 -0.96
CA GLY A 209 4.00 9.68 -1.66
C GLY A 209 3.79 10.22 -3.08
N LEU A 210 3.02 9.50 -3.85
CA LEU A 210 2.65 9.86 -5.21
C LEU A 210 1.21 9.43 -5.48
N LEU A 211 0.44 10.31 -6.10
CA LEU A 211 -0.86 10.00 -6.68
C LEU A 211 -0.74 10.03 -8.20
N TYR A 212 -1.06 8.93 -8.86
CA TYR A 212 -1.37 8.92 -10.28
C TYR A 212 -2.84 9.27 -10.46
N LYS A 213 -3.11 10.19 -11.37
CA LYS A 213 -4.44 10.62 -11.78
C LYS A 213 -4.51 10.67 -13.31
N LYS A 214 -5.20 9.72 -13.91
CA LYS A 214 -5.39 9.68 -15.35
C LYS A 214 -5.94 11.04 -15.86
N ARG A 215 -5.47 11.53 -16.97
CA ARG A 215 -5.87 12.84 -17.52
C ARG A 215 -7.39 12.99 -17.65
N THR A 216 -8.11 11.90 -17.94
CA THR A 216 -9.57 11.87 -18.04
C THR A 216 -10.30 11.81 -16.69
N ALA A 217 -9.59 11.63 -15.59
CA ALA A 217 -10.15 11.72 -14.25
C ALA A 217 -9.99 13.14 -13.71
N SER A 218 -11.05 13.71 -13.17
CA SER A 218 -11.02 15.01 -12.47
C SER A 218 -11.22 14.77 -10.98
N ILE A 219 -10.55 15.57 -10.17
CA ILE A 219 -10.68 15.55 -8.71
C ILE A 219 -10.77 16.97 -8.17
N ILE A 220 -11.47 17.15 -7.06
CA ILE A 220 -11.39 18.39 -6.26
C ILE A 220 -10.15 18.30 -5.36
N PRO A 221 -9.30 19.34 -5.29
CA PRO A 221 -8.14 19.34 -4.40
C PRO A 221 -8.54 19.10 -2.94
N LEU A 222 -7.81 18.22 -2.25
CA LEU A 222 -7.98 18.03 -0.81
C LEU A 222 -7.30 19.15 -0.02
N ILE A 223 -6.12 19.58 -0.46
CA ILE A 223 -5.33 20.64 0.15
C ILE A 223 -5.33 21.83 -0.81
N ASN A 224 -6.11 22.85 -0.48
CA ASN A 224 -6.20 24.08 -1.23
C ASN A 224 -5.01 25.01 -0.89
N GLY A 225 -4.56 25.79 -1.87
CA GLY A 225 -3.44 26.74 -1.68
C GLY A 225 -3.02 27.42 -2.97
N GLY A 226 -1.73 27.47 -3.22
CA GLY A 226 -1.15 28.00 -4.46
C GLY A 226 -1.33 27.07 -5.65
N GLN A 227 -0.60 27.35 -6.74
CA GLN A 227 -0.69 26.60 -7.99
C GLN A 227 0.23 25.36 -8.05
N GLN A 228 0.84 24.97 -6.91
CA GLN A 228 1.65 23.77 -6.85
C GLN A 228 0.84 22.55 -7.31
N GLU A 229 1.52 21.59 -7.90
CA GLU A 229 0.89 20.38 -8.46
C GLU A 229 -0.30 20.70 -9.39
N ASN A 230 -0.14 21.71 -10.24
CA ASN A 230 -1.20 22.22 -11.14
C ASN A 230 -2.49 22.62 -10.41
N GLY A 231 -2.38 23.14 -9.20
CA GLY A 231 -3.51 23.54 -8.34
C GLY A 231 -4.22 22.35 -7.65
N LEU A 232 -3.72 21.13 -7.82
CA LEU A 232 -4.32 19.92 -7.25
C LEU A 232 -3.81 19.59 -5.83
N ARG A 233 -2.68 20.20 -5.43
CA ARG A 233 -2.13 20.07 -4.08
C ARG A 233 -1.33 21.30 -3.71
N GLY A 234 -1.95 22.20 -2.95
CA GLY A 234 -1.32 23.46 -2.53
C GLY A 234 -0.27 23.27 -1.43
N GLY A 235 0.60 24.25 -1.30
CA GLY A 235 1.69 24.29 -0.31
C GLY A 235 3.07 24.13 -0.94
N THR A 236 4.07 24.77 -0.34
CA THR A 236 5.45 24.75 -0.84
C THR A 236 5.94 23.32 -1.06
N SER A 237 6.45 23.05 -2.26
CA SER A 237 6.95 21.72 -2.65
C SER A 237 8.13 21.30 -1.78
N ASN A 238 8.15 20.07 -1.31
CA ASN A 238 9.31 19.47 -0.66
C ASN A 238 10.27 18.93 -1.72
N ALA A 239 10.92 19.86 -2.43
CA ALA A 239 11.72 19.56 -3.62
C ALA A 239 12.70 18.40 -3.43
N CYS A 240 13.42 18.37 -2.30
CA CYS A 240 14.39 17.31 -2.05
C CYS A 240 13.75 15.92 -1.93
N VAL A 241 12.57 15.85 -1.34
CA VAL A 241 11.80 14.60 -1.22
C VAL A 241 11.23 14.18 -2.57
N ASP A 242 10.68 15.12 -3.33
CA ASP A 242 10.08 14.87 -4.65
C ASP A 242 11.15 14.40 -5.66
N ILE A 243 12.33 15.02 -5.64
CA ILE A 243 13.46 14.63 -6.48
C ILE A 243 13.96 13.22 -6.13
N VAL A 244 14.10 12.93 -4.85
CA VAL A 244 14.59 11.61 -4.37
C VAL A 244 13.58 10.49 -4.63
N LEU A 245 12.29 10.81 -4.69
CA LEU A 245 11.25 9.82 -5.02
C LEU A 245 11.48 9.17 -6.39
N ALA A 246 11.91 9.95 -7.40
CA ALA A 246 12.21 9.42 -8.72
C ALA A 246 13.32 8.35 -8.68
N LYS A 247 14.37 8.57 -7.90
CA LYS A 247 15.45 7.59 -7.70
C LYS A 247 14.95 6.36 -6.95
N THR A 248 14.12 6.56 -5.91
CA THR A 248 13.52 5.48 -5.13
C THR A 248 12.66 4.59 -6.02
N MET A 249 11.76 5.16 -6.81
CA MET A 249 10.88 4.40 -7.71
C MET A 249 11.66 3.66 -8.79
N ARG A 250 12.67 4.30 -9.38
CA ARG A 250 13.54 3.66 -10.36
C ARG A 250 14.21 2.40 -9.77
N LYS A 251 14.87 2.52 -8.61
CA LYS A 251 15.52 1.37 -7.95
C LYS A 251 14.52 0.26 -7.66
N ALA A 252 13.35 0.60 -7.15
CA ALA A 252 12.30 -0.36 -6.82
C ALA A 252 11.79 -1.12 -8.06
N ILE A 253 11.54 -0.42 -9.16
CA ILE A 253 11.02 -1.01 -10.41
C ILE A 253 12.10 -1.83 -11.13
N GLU A 254 13.32 -1.31 -11.26
CA GLU A 254 14.42 -2.01 -11.94
C GLU A 254 14.83 -3.31 -11.25
N SER A 255 14.75 -3.37 -9.92
CA SER A 255 15.12 -4.57 -9.14
C SER A 255 13.94 -5.51 -8.85
N GLN A 256 12.70 -5.14 -9.23
CA GLN A 256 11.45 -5.80 -8.83
C GLN A 256 11.48 -7.31 -9.09
N LYS A 257 11.84 -7.75 -10.30
CA LYS A 257 11.82 -9.16 -10.66
C LYS A 257 12.79 -9.98 -9.81
N ASN A 258 14.05 -9.50 -9.68
CA ASN A 258 15.07 -10.21 -8.91
C ASN A 258 14.70 -10.31 -7.43
N HIS A 259 14.16 -9.22 -6.86
CA HIS A 259 13.69 -9.21 -5.48
C HIS A 259 12.49 -10.14 -5.27
N TYR A 260 11.57 -10.18 -6.24
CA TYR A 260 10.42 -11.08 -6.20
C TYR A 260 10.85 -12.54 -6.18
N ASP A 261 11.70 -12.94 -7.14
CA ASP A 261 12.16 -14.32 -7.27
C ASP A 261 12.92 -14.79 -6.02
N TYR A 262 13.77 -13.92 -5.46
CA TYR A 262 14.50 -14.19 -4.23
C TYR A 262 13.58 -14.34 -3.03
N VAL A 263 12.71 -13.35 -2.78
CA VAL A 263 11.79 -13.36 -1.63
C VAL A 263 10.79 -14.50 -1.74
N LYS A 264 10.37 -14.86 -2.97
CA LYS A 264 9.53 -16.03 -3.19
C LYS A 264 10.20 -17.31 -2.70
N SER A 265 11.49 -17.50 -2.99
CA SER A 265 12.22 -18.69 -2.52
C SER A 265 12.28 -18.77 -0.99
N LEU A 266 12.41 -17.62 -0.30
CA LEU A 266 12.38 -17.55 1.16
C LEU A 266 10.98 -17.84 1.72
N ASN A 267 9.95 -17.28 1.12
CA ASN A 267 8.56 -17.51 1.53
C ASN A 267 8.16 -18.98 1.33
N ASP A 268 8.49 -19.58 0.17
CA ASP A 268 8.23 -20.97 -0.12
C ASP A 268 8.92 -21.90 0.91
N TYR A 269 10.20 -21.60 1.21
CA TYR A 269 10.95 -22.32 2.26
C TYR A 269 10.25 -22.23 3.62
N LEU A 270 9.88 -21.02 4.04
CA LEU A 270 9.26 -20.80 5.34
C LEU A 270 7.89 -21.48 5.45
N ARG A 271 7.07 -21.43 4.39
CA ARG A 271 5.77 -22.13 4.33
C ARG A 271 5.93 -23.63 4.55
N VAL A 272 6.91 -24.28 3.92
CA VAL A 272 7.17 -25.72 4.11
C VAL A 272 7.51 -26.02 5.57
N GLN A 273 8.35 -25.21 6.22
CA GLN A 273 8.73 -25.42 7.62
C GLN A 273 7.56 -25.20 8.57
N LEU A 274 6.76 -24.15 8.35
CA LEU A 274 5.59 -23.84 9.19
C LEU A 274 4.45 -24.84 9.02
N SER A 275 4.24 -25.37 7.80
CA SER A 275 3.23 -26.41 7.55
C SER A 275 3.53 -27.75 8.23
N ALA A 276 4.78 -27.98 8.68
CA ALA A 276 5.17 -29.13 9.47
C ALA A 276 4.94 -28.94 10.98
N MET A 277 4.43 -27.78 11.42
CA MET A 277 4.18 -27.43 12.82
C MET A 277 2.67 -27.53 13.13
N ASP A 278 2.26 -28.49 13.96
CA ASP A 278 0.84 -28.76 14.27
C ASP A 278 0.10 -27.57 14.93
N ASN A 279 0.84 -26.68 15.62
CA ASN A 279 0.28 -25.53 16.35
C ASN A 279 0.31 -24.23 15.55
N VAL A 280 0.59 -24.30 14.24
CA VAL A 280 0.68 -23.11 13.36
C VAL A 280 -0.29 -23.26 12.18
N VAL A 281 -1.07 -22.23 11.93
CA VAL A 281 -1.98 -22.13 10.76
C VAL A 281 -1.47 -21.02 9.85
N ILE A 282 -1.33 -21.30 8.57
CA ILE A 282 -0.99 -20.28 7.55
C ILE A 282 -2.28 -19.68 7.03
N ASN A 283 -2.47 -18.37 7.22
CA ASN A 283 -3.66 -17.64 6.78
C ASN A 283 -3.49 -17.02 5.38
N SER A 284 -2.25 -16.73 4.98
CA SER A 284 -1.98 -16.22 3.63
C SER A 284 -2.23 -17.27 2.57
N PRO A 285 -3.02 -17.00 1.51
CA PRO A 285 -3.25 -17.96 0.43
C PRO A 285 -1.94 -18.30 -0.31
N GLU A 286 -1.95 -19.40 -1.06
CA GLU A 286 -0.75 -19.86 -1.80
C GLU A 286 -0.31 -18.90 -2.90
N ASP A 287 -1.27 -18.22 -3.52
CA ASP A 287 -1.06 -17.23 -4.58
C ASP A 287 -0.85 -15.80 -4.05
N ALA A 288 -0.67 -15.63 -2.73
CA ALA A 288 -0.36 -14.34 -2.14
C ALA A 288 1.00 -13.79 -2.59
N SER A 289 1.16 -12.49 -2.43
CA SER A 289 2.45 -11.82 -2.57
C SER A 289 3.49 -12.44 -1.64
N PRO A 290 4.65 -12.91 -2.14
CA PRO A 290 5.64 -13.60 -1.32
C PRO A 290 6.30 -12.69 -0.26
N PHE A 291 6.09 -11.39 -0.34
CA PHE A 291 6.62 -10.42 0.62
C PHE A 291 5.86 -10.41 1.96
N ILE A 292 4.72 -11.09 2.04
CA ILE A 292 3.84 -11.09 3.21
C ILE A 292 3.43 -12.52 3.54
N LEU A 293 3.53 -12.89 4.81
CA LEU A 293 3.04 -14.16 5.32
C LEU A 293 2.31 -13.92 6.63
N ASN A 294 1.03 -14.24 6.65
CA ASN A 294 0.20 -14.21 7.85
C ASN A 294 0.04 -15.63 8.37
N ILE A 295 0.35 -15.81 9.65
CA ILE A 295 0.19 -17.10 10.34
C ILE A 295 -0.58 -16.88 11.63
N SER A 296 -1.17 -17.93 12.16
CA SER A 296 -1.76 -17.94 13.50
C SER A 296 -1.17 -19.05 14.35
N CYS A 297 -1.04 -18.79 15.65
CA CYS A 297 -0.71 -19.79 16.65
C CYS A 297 -1.92 -19.92 17.60
N PRO A 298 -2.95 -20.71 17.25
CA PRO A 298 -4.13 -20.89 18.09
C PRO A 298 -3.73 -21.29 19.51
N HIS A 299 -4.47 -20.79 20.52
CA HIS A 299 -4.19 -20.95 21.95
C HIS A 299 -3.07 -20.08 22.52
N TYR A 300 -2.30 -19.35 21.70
CA TYR A 300 -1.29 -18.40 22.17
C TYR A 300 -1.74 -16.96 21.93
N LYS A 301 -1.47 -16.08 22.88
CA LYS A 301 -1.70 -14.65 22.71
C LYS A 301 -0.60 -14.09 21.81
N PRO A 302 -0.96 -13.45 20.68
CA PRO A 302 0.03 -12.97 19.71
C PRO A 302 0.99 -11.93 20.30
N GLU A 303 0.54 -11.13 21.28
CA GLU A 303 1.39 -10.15 21.98
C GLU A 303 2.49 -10.83 22.80
N VAL A 304 2.22 -12.00 23.37
CA VAL A 304 3.23 -12.78 24.14
C VAL A 304 4.29 -13.32 23.19
N ILE A 305 3.88 -13.85 22.01
CA ILE A 305 4.82 -14.32 20.98
C ILE A 305 5.70 -13.17 20.50
N VAL A 306 5.09 -12.03 20.15
CA VAL A 306 5.84 -10.86 19.66
C VAL A 306 6.84 -10.38 20.73
N HIS A 307 6.44 -10.31 21.99
CA HIS A 307 7.31 -9.87 23.07
C HIS A 307 8.48 -10.84 23.32
N ASP A 308 8.24 -12.14 23.30
CA ASP A 308 9.31 -13.14 23.45
C ASP A 308 10.30 -13.07 22.27
N LEU A 309 9.80 -12.99 21.03
CA LEU A 309 10.64 -12.83 19.84
C LEU A 309 11.45 -11.52 19.89
N GLU A 310 10.86 -10.42 20.40
CA GLU A 310 11.55 -9.15 20.61
C GLU A 310 12.72 -9.29 21.57
N THR A 311 12.56 -10.05 22.68
CA THR A 311 13.68 -10.32 23.63
C THR A 311 14.85 -11.06 22.97
N LYS A 312 14.56 -11.83 21.89
CA LYS A 312 15.56 -12.53 21.07
C LYS A 312 16.06 -11.69 19.88
N GLY A 313 15.64 -10.42 19.79
CA GLY A 313 16.01 -9.49 18.71
C GLY A 313 15.33 -9.75 17.38
N ILE A 314 14.16 -10.41 17.39
CA ILE A 314 13.33 -10.73 16.20
C ILE A 314 12.07 -9.88 16.25
N TYR A 315 11.82 -9.10 15.18
CA TYR A 315 10.73 -8.13 15.10
C TYR A 315 9.71 -8.53 14.03
N ILE A 316 8.49 -8.81 14.48
CA ILE A 316 7.31 -9.12 13.65
C ILE A 316 6.13 -8.27 14.11
N SER A 317 4.98 -8.36 13.44
CA SER A 317 3.77 -7.61 13.81
C SER A 317 2.57 -8.54 14.09
N THR A 318 1.67 -8.12 14.98
CA THR A 318 0.40 -8.83 15.24
C THR A 318 -0.72 -8.42 14.29
N LYS A 319 -0.73 -7.15 13.84
CA LYS A 319 -1.77 -6.52 13.00
C LYS A 319 -1.14 -5.42 12.15
N SER A 320 -1.95 -4.72 11.38
CA SER A 320 -1.51 -3.41 10.87
C SER A 320 -1.10 -2.52 12.05
N ALA A 321 0.03 -1.84 11.94
CA ALA A 321 0.63 -1.03 13.02
C ALA A 321 -0.31 0.03 13.66
N CYS A 322 -1.45 0.34 13.01
CA CYS A 322 -2.44 1.32 13.47
C CYS A 322 -3.49 0.77 14.46
N SER A 323 -3.65 -0.54 14.63
CA SER A 323 -4.75 -1.16 15.43
C SER A 323 -4.30 -1.98 16.65
N SER A 324 -3.03 -1.90 17.05
CA SER A 324 -2.38 -2.79 18.02
C SER A 324 -2.80 -2.66 19.50
N LYS A 325 -3.79 -1.83 19.85
CA LYS A 325 -4.15 -1.57 21.26
C LYS A 325 -5.34 -2.36 21.82
N LYS A 326 -6.02 -3.19 21.01
CA LYS A 326 -7.14 -4.04 21.44
C LYS A 326 -7.00 -5.47 20.92
N VAL A 327 -7.34 -6.47 21.74
CA VAL A 327 -7.44 -7.87 21.35
C VAL A 327 -8.73 -8.06 20.54
N GLU A 328 -8.70 -7.64 19.28
CA GLU A 328 -9.80 -7.80 18.34
C GLU A 328 -9.24 -8.42 17.05
N ILE A 329 -10.03 -9.27 16.40
CA ILE A 329 -9.73 -9.73 15.03
C ILE A 329 -9.52 -8.49 14.12
N SER A 330 -8.52 -8.51 13.22
CA SER A 330 -8.40 -7.46 12.23
C SER A 330 -9.58 -7.47 11.26
N HIS A 331 -9.90 -6.31 10.68
CA HIS A 331 -10.98 -6.22 9.68
C HIS A 331 -10.77 -7.19 8.50
N THR A 332 -9.51 -7.35 8.05
CA THR A 332 -9.15 -8.31 7.00
C THR A 332 -9.50 -9.74 7.38
N LEU A 333 -9.01 -10.20 8.53
CA LEU A 333 -9.21 -11.59 8.97
C LEU A 333 -10.67 -11.87 9.35
N ALA A 334 -11.38 -10.86 9.85
CA ALA A 334 -12.82 -10.97 10.09
C ALA A 334 -13.60 -11.09 8.77
N ALA A 335 -13.24 -10.31 7.76
CA ALA A 335 -13.86 -10.38 6.43
C ALA A 335 -13.56 -11.70 5.70
N MET A 336 -12.43 -12.36 6.00
CA MET A 336 -12.09 -13.70 5.50
C MET A 336 -12.87 -14.83 6.22
N HIS A 337 -13.71 -14.50 7.22
CA HIS A 337 -14.50 -15.46 7.99
C HIS A 337 -13.65 -16.55 8.68
N LEU A 338 -12.43 -16.22 9.10
CA LEU A 338 -11.57 -17.16 9.82
C LEU A 338 -12.16 -17.51 11.19
N ASP A 339 -11.85 -18.73 11.65
CA ASP A 339 -12.20 -19.12 13.03
C ASP A 339 -11.69 -18.08 14.03
N PRO A 340 -12.49 -17.67 15.03
CA PRO A 340 -12.09 -16.65 16.00
C PRO A 340 -10.76 -16.93 16.73
N LEU A 341 -10.45 -18.22 17.04
CA LEU A 341 -9.18 -18.60 17.67
C LEU A 341 -8.00 -18.37 16.72
N VAL A 342 -8.20 -18.64 15.43
CA VAL A 342 -7.21 -18.37 14.37
C VAL A 342 -7.04 -16.87 14.19
N GLY A 343 -8.14 -16.14 13.96
CA GLY A 343 -8.08 -14.70 13.68
C GLY A 343 -7.53 -13.84 14.81
N THR A 344 -7.75 -14.21 16.09
CA THR A 344 -7.24 -13.46 17.25
C THR A 344 -5.78 -13.78 17.59
N SER A 345 -5.24 -14.90 17.09
CA SER A 345 -3.86 -15.34 17.33
C SER A 345 -2.90 -15.04 16.17
N ALA A 346 -3.34 -14.17 15.23
CA ALA A 346 -2.62 -13.92 14.01
C ALA A 346 -1.35 -13.07 14.20
N LEU A 347 -0.30 -13.46 13.49
CA LEU A 347 1.00 -12.84 13.38
C LEU A 347 1.28 -12.54 11.90
N ARG A 348 1.84 -11.38 11.60
CA ARG A 348 2.28 -11.04 10.26
C ARG A 348 3.79 -10.96 10.18
N LEU A 349 4.35 -11.75 9.28
CA LEU A 349 5.73 -11.67 8.84
C LEU A 349 5.80 -10.95 7.50
N SER A 350 6.84 -10.19 7.27
CA SER A 350 7.07 -9.59 5.96
C SER A 350 8.55 -9.46 5.65
N PHE A 351 8.86 -9.71 4.40
CA PHE A 351 10.21 -9.96 3.91
C PHE A 351 10.65 -8.90 2.91
N SER A 352 11.97 -8.86 2.68
CA SER A 352 12.57 -8.07 1.62
C SER A 352 13.79 -8.81 1.05
N HIS A 353 14.44 -8.18 0.08
CA HIS A 353 15.73 -8.67 -0.45
C HIS A 353 16.88 -8.64 0.58
N LEU A 354 16.68 -8.02 1.74
CA LEU A 354 17.64 -8.00 2.85
C LEU A 354 17.44 -9.17 3.83
N THR A 355 16.30 -9.85 3.78
CA THR A 355 16.00 -11.01 4.62
C THR A 355 16.87 -12.19 4.18
N THR A 356 17.47 -12.92 5.12
CA THR A 356 18.28 -14.10 4.81
C THR A 356 17.60 -15.39 5.29
N LYS A 357 18.06 -16.54 4.75
CA LYS A 357 17.55 -17.83 5.19
C LYS A 357 17.90 -18.12 6.64
N GLU A 358 19.11 -17.72 7.08
CA GLU A 358 19.58 -17.87 8.46
C GLU A 358 18.74 -17.08 9.46
N GLU A 359 18.23 -15.90 9.05
CA GLU A 359 17.28 -15.14 9.86
C GLU A 359 15.94 -15.87 10.01
N LEU A 360 15.47 -16.54 8.94
CA LEU A 360 14.26 -17.36 8.99
C LEU A 360 14.44 -18.63 9.84
N ASP A 361 15.60 -19.27 9.75
CA ASP A 361 15.93 -20.45 10.58
C ASP A 361 15.93 -20.06 12.08
N THR A 362 16.54 -18.92 12.41
CA THR A 362 16.54 -18.38 13.78
C THR A 362 15.13 -18.04 14.28
N PHE A 363 14.28 -17.48 13.40
CA PHE A 363 12.87 -17.23 13.72
C PHE A 363 12.10 -18.54 13.96
N LEU A 364 12.30 -19.56 13.12
CA LEU A 364 11.64 -20.85 13.23
C LEU A 364 12.02 -21.56 14.54
N ASP A 365 13.29 -21.56 14.92
CA ASP A 365 13.75 -22.16 16.18
C ASP A 365 13.13 -21.44 17.38
N ALA A 366 13.15 -20.10 17.37
CA ALA A 366 12.53 -19.30 18.43
C ALA A 366 11.00 -19.53 18.55
N LEU A 367 10.30 -19.69 17.40
CA LEU A 367 8.87 -19.96 17.39
C LEU A 367 8.56 -21.38 17.90
N LYS A 368 9.35 -22.40 17.49
CA LYS A 368 9.21 -23.78 17.96
C LYS A 368 9.34 -23.89 19.47
N ASP A 369 10.34 -23.23 20.05
CA ASP A 369 10.55 -23.21 21.50
C ASP A 369 9.30 -22.73 22.26
N MET A 370 8.58 -21.75 21.70
CA MET A 370 7.38 -21.21 22.32
C MET A 370 6.17 -22.14 22.18
N VAL A 371 5.91 -22.64 20.96
CA VAL A 371 4.64 -23.37 20.67
C VAL A 371 4.70 -24.85 21.06
N TYR A 372 5.86 -25.39 21.41
CA TYR A 372 6.00 -26.80 21.85
C TYR A 372 6.42 -26.95 23.31
N PHE A 373 7.03 -25.93 23.95
CA PHE A 373 7.61 -26.04 25.29
C PHE A 373 6.99 -25.09 26.34
N MET A 374 6.02 -24.25 25.95
CA MET A 374 5.16 -23.49 26.87
C MET A 374 3.76 -24.12 26.97
#